data_5628e897668eccf6389abe73f75ff066
#
_entry.id   5628e897668eccf6389abe73f75ff066
#
_cell.length_a   1.000
_cell.length_b   1.000
_cell.length_c   1.000
_cell.angle_alpha   90.00
_cell.angle_beta   90.00
_cell.angle_gamma   90.00
#
_symmetry.space_group_name_H-M   'P 1'
#
loop_
_entity.id
_entity.type
_entity.pdbx_description
1 polymer ?
#
loop_
_entity_poly.entity_id
_entity_poly.type
_entity_poly.pdbx_seq_one_letter_code
_entity_poly.pdbx_strand_id
1 'polypeptide(L)'
;MCVIAYVEKGRPIDRKEFEQCFYANPDGAGMMYQDHKKGLVHIRKGFMTFDEFWAAAVALPDNVERVFHFRIATSGKISQGVTHPFAVCDNYERMKRLDCYSEKAMVHNGVLMEFTPKEGLKASYSDTMKFNKEIIYPLGDAIFNHAVQRLIDEAYGCRYVIMSANDVAIIGDWKQSIETGILYSNTSYKSYLYKPVYGNWNDYESCYREDYTTYYIIRTDSILDDDERYMIEDYVLNEFWENGIHAYDCIWENGTLIVYVDSKGDSLILTDVGGYECEFVGNKK
;
A
#
# COMPACT_ATOMS: atom_id res chain seq x y z
N MET A 1 -3.08 1.47 -4.42
CA MET A 1 -3.21 2.01 -3.02
C MET A 1 -1.99 1.64 -2.22
N CYS A 2 -1.61 2.46 -1.22
CA CYS A 2 -0.51 2.13 -0.29
C CYS A 2 -0.70 0.76 0.35
N VAL A 3 0.35 0.20 0.96
CA VAL A 3 0.21 -0.99 1.80
C VAL A 3 0.88 -0.77 3.15
N ILE A 4 0.24 -1.26 4.20
CA ILE A 4 0.76 -1.29 5.57
C ILE A 4 1.01 -2.74 5.93
N ALA A 5 2.16 -3.04 6.52
CA ALA A 5 2.47 -4.32 7.14
C ALA A 5 2.62 -4.12 8.67
N TYR A 6 1.74 -4.75 9.43
CA TYR A 6 1.85 -4.81 10.90
C TYR A 6 2.48 -6.15 11.28
N VAL A 7 3.58 -6.07 12.01
CA VAL A 7 4.40 -7.22 12.39
C VAL A 7 4.43 -7.30 13.90
N GLU A 8 3.76 -8.33 14.43
CA GLU A 8 3.73 -8.60 15.86
C GLU A 8 5.13 -8.87 16.42
N LYS A 9 5.27 -8.61 17.69
CA LYS A 9 6.47 -8.94 18.47
C LYS A 9 6.89 -10.39 18.27
N GLY A 10 8.17 -10.61 17.99
CA GLY A 10 8.77 -11.92 17.78
C GLY A 10 8.53 -12.53 16.39
N ARG A 11 7.74 -11.90 15.55
CA ARG A 11 7.48 -12.39 14.19
C ARG A 11 8.58 -11.92 13.22
N PRO A 12 9.15 -12.81 12.40
CA PRO A 12 10.13 -12.39 11.39
C PRO A 12 9.47 -11.56 10.29
N ILE A 13 10.27 -10.72 9.63
CA ILE A 13 9.89 -10.06 8.37
C ILE A 13 10.38 -10.91 7.19
N ASP A 14 9.62 -10.89 6.10
CA ASP A 14 9.98 -11.60 4.87
C ASP A 14 10.44 -10.63 3.77
N ARG A 15 11.61 -10.91 3.19
CA ARG A 15 12.20 -10.04 2.18
C ARG A 15 11.36 -10.01 0.91
N LYS A 16 10.83 -11.16 0.48
CA LYS A 16 10.09 -11.28 -0.78
C LYS A 16 8.76 -10.53 -0.70
N GLU A 17 7.99 -10.73 0.39
CA GLU A 17 6.73 -10.00 0.61
C GLU A 17 6.98 -8.48 0.67
N PHE A 18 8.02 -8.03 1.37
CA PHE A 18 8.32 -6.61 1.49
C PHE A 18 8.84 -5.99 0.20
N GLU A 19 9.61 -6.76 -0.57
CA GLU A 19 10.09 -6.34 -1.89
C GLU A 19 8.90 -6.14 -2.85
N GLN A 20 7.93 -7.06 -2.83
CA GLN A 20 6.68 -6.92 -3.60
C GLN A 20 5.88 -5.69 -3.17
N CYS A 21 5.69 -5.47 -1.86
CA CYS A 21 5.05 -4.27 -1.35
C CYS A 21 5.71 -2.99 -1.82
N PHE A 22 7.06 -2.95 -1.81
CA PHE A 22 7.82 -1.77 -2.21
C PHE A 22 7.67 -1.48 -3.70
N TYR A 23 7.80 -2.49 -4.56
CA TYR A 23 7.69 -2.30 -6.01
C TYR A 23 6.26 -2.00 -6.47
N ALA A 24 5.25 -2.53 -5.78
CA ALA A 24 3.85 -2.16 -6.03
C ALA A 24 3.52 -0.74 -5.53
N ASN A 25 4.34 -0.15 -4.63
CA ASN A 25 4.11 1.16 -4.02
C ASN A 25 5.43 1.94 -3.89
N PRO A 26 6.01 2.42 -5.02
CA PRO A 26 7.40 2.86 -5.07
C PRO A 26 7.65 4.31 -4.63
N ASP A 27 6.64 5.06 -4.20
CA ASP A 27 6.76 6.47 -3.83
C ASP A 27 7.36 6.69 -2.44
N GLY A 28 8.07 5.67 -1.96
CA GLY A 28 8.84 5.68 -0.74
C GLY A 28 8.23 4.87 0.40
N ALA A 29 9.08 4.45 1.31
CA ALA A 29 8.72 3.62 2.46
C ALA A 29 9.16 4.23 3.79
N GLY A 30 8.61 3.68 4.87
CA GLY A 30 9.01 4.00 6.22
C GLY A 30 8.52 2.97 7.22
N MET A 31 8.94 3.13 8.47
CA MET A 31 8.69 2.20 9.54
C MET A 31 8.54 2.90 10.88
N MET A 32 7.81 2.29 11.79
CA MET A 32 7.74 2.68 13.20
C MET A 32 7.76 1.45 14.10
N TYR A 33 8.26 1.60 15.30
CA TYR A 33 8.26 0.54 16.30
C TYR A 33 8.24 1.12 17.73
N GLN A 34 7.83 0.29 18.69
CA GLN A 34 7.82 0.64 20.11
C GLN A 34 9.24 0.62 20.67
N ASP A 35 9.76 1.76 21.13
CA ASP A 35 11.00 1.84 21.91
C ASP A 35 10.65 1.89 23.40
N HIS A 36 10.47 0.72 24.01
CA HIS A 36 10.13 0.60 25.43
C HIS A 36 11.18 1.18 26.36
N LYS A 37 12.45 1.27 25.92
CA LYS A 37 13.53 1.88 26.73
C LYS A 37 13.36 3.38 26.86
N LYS A 38 12.83 4.02 25.81
CA LYS A 38 12.54 5.46 25.79
C LYS A 38 11.10 5.78 26.20
N GLY A 39 10.21 4.78 26.22
CA GLY A 39 8.77 4.98 26.42
C GLY A 39 8.11 5.76 25.26
N LEU A 40 8.63 5.60 24.05
CA LEU A 40 8.23 6.33 22.85
C LEU A 40 8.14 5.42 21.63
N VAL A 41 7.51 5.91 20.57
CA VAL A 41 7.56 5.29 19.25
C VAL A 41 8.71 5.90 18.45
N HIS A 42 9.56 5.06 17.88
CA HIS A 42 10.59 5.49 16.96
C HIS A 42 10.06 5.45 15.52
N ILE A 43 10.19 6.53 14.80
CA ILE A 43 9.80 6.71 13.40
C ILE A 43 11.06 6.83 12.55
N ARG A 44 11.15 6.03 11.48
CA ARG A 44 12.17 6.15 10.44
C ARG A 44 11.49 6.04 9.08
N LYS A 45 11.71 6.99 8.19
CA LYS A 45 10.99 7.05 6.91
C LYS A 45 11.77 7.78 5.82
N GLY A 46 11.19 7.87 4.64
CA GLY A 46 11.81 8.55 3.50
C GLY A 46 12.79 7.66 2.75
N PHE A 47 12.65 6.34 2.87
CA PHE A 47 13.40 5.38 2.08
C PHE A 47 12.85 5.35 0.67
N MET A 48 13.64 5.80 -0.29
CA MET A 48 13.24 5.90 -1.70
C MET A 48 13.76 4.71 -2.52
N THR A 49 14.58 3.84 -1.93
CA THR A 49 15.05 2.59 -2.53
C THR A 49 14.75 1.41 -1.61
N PHE A 50 14.50 0.25 -2.20
CA PHE A 50 14.23 -0.96 -1.40
C PHE A 50 15.45 -1.38 -0.56
N ASP A 51 16.66 -1.26 -1.09
CA ASP A 51 17.86 -1.71 -0.37
C ASP A 51 18.12 -0.86 0.89
N GLU A 52 17.95 0.47 0.82
CA GLU A 52 18.04 1.34 2.00
C GLU A 52 16.96 1.01 3.04
N PHE A 53 15.72 0.80 2.58
CA PHE A 53 14.61 0.40 3.43
C PHE A 53 14.88 -0.96 4.09
N TRP A 54 15.28 -1.97 3.31
CA TRP A 54 15.50 -3.33 3.80
C TRP A 54 16.65 -3.38 4.82
N ALA A 55 17.78 -2.71 4.54
CA ALA A 55 18.89 -2.60 5.48
C ALA A 55 18.47 -1.99 6.82
N ALA A 56 17.58 -0.99 6.79
CA ALA A 56 17.02 -0.38 7.99
C ALA A 56 16.00 -1.29 8.70
N ALA A 57 15.17 -2.02 7.94
CA ALA A 57 14.12 -2.89 8.47
C ALA A 57 14.69 -4.10 9.23
N VAL A 58 15.70 -4.76 8.67
CA VAL A 58 16.36 -5.92 9.33
C VAL A 58 17.15 -5.54 10.57
N ALA A 59 17.52 -4.27 10.73
CA ALA A 59 18.21 -3.76 11.89
C ALA A 59 17.28 -3.43 13.07
N LEU A 60 15.96 -3.51 12.89
CA LEU A 60 14.99 -3.25 13.95
C LEU A 60 14.98 -4.40 14.96
N PRO A 61 14.71 -4.10 16.25
CA PRO A 61 14.49 -5.14 17.24
C PRO A 61 13.25 -5.98 16.87
N ASP A 62 13.34 -7.29 17.03
CA ASP A 62 12.25 -8.22 16.75
C ASP A 62 11.32 -8.46 17.96
N ASN A 63 11.75 -8.06 19.13
CA ASN A 63 11.02 -8.24 20.39
C ASN A 63 10.04 -7.11 20.72
N VAL A 64 9.62 -6.34 19.73
CA VAL A 64 8.66 -5.22 19.81
C VAL A 64 7.69 -5.24 18.62
N GLU A 65 6.57 -4.55 18.75
CA GLU A 65 5.64 -4.31 17.66
C GLU A 65 6.27 -3.38 16.63
N ARG A 66 6.13 -3.74 15.35
CA ARG A 66 6.70 -3.00 14.21
C ARG A 66 5.66 -2.78 13.14
N VAL A 67 5.69 -1.62 12.51
CA VAL A 67 4.82 -1.27 11.39
C VAL A 67 5.65 -0.74 10.25
N PHE A 68 5.36 -1.21 9.05
CA PHE A 68 5.99 -0.78 7.82
C PHE A 68 4.94 -0.24 6.87
N HIS A 69 5.29 0.78 6.11
CA HIS A 69 4.39 1.40 5.15
C HIS A 69 5.11 1.62 3.83
N PHE A 70 4.45 1.23 2.74
CA PHE A 70 4.92 1.42 1.37
C PHE A 70 3.91 2.31 0.65
N ARG A 71 4.39 3.43 0.13
CA ARG A 71 3.56 4.51 -0.36
C ARG A 71 3.37 4.46 -1.86
N ILE A 72 2.12 4.66 -2.31
CA ILE A 72 1.81 5.22 -3.62
C ILE A 72 1.05 6.54 -3.41
N ALA A 73 1.50 7.62 -4.06
CA ALA A 73 1.02 8.96 -3.76
C ALA A 73 -0.30 9.25 -4.48
N THR A 74 -1.37 9.40 -3.72
CA THR A 74 -2.67 9.92 -4.17
C THR A 74 -2.90 11.37 -3.72
N SER A 75 -2.16 11.81 -2.68
CA SER A 75 -2.25 13.14 -2.09
C SER A 75 -0.90 13.57 -1.53
N GLY A 76 -0.56 14.86 -1.64
CA GLY A 76 0.73 15.42 -1.26
C GLY A 76 1.87 15.00 -2.20
N LYS A 77 2.89 15.83 -2.32
CA LYS A 77 4.02 15.58 -3.23
C LYS A 77 4.79 14.31 -2.90
N ILE A 78 5.38 13.69 -3.91
CA ILE A 78 6.34 12.60 -3.74
C ILE A 78 7.62 13.20 -3.16
N SER A 79 7.87 12.94 -1.90
CA SER A 79 9.09 13.37 -1.18
C SER A 79 9.25 12.59 0.11
N GLN A 80 10.48 12.46 0.58
CA GLN A 80 10.83 11.73 1.80
C GLN A 80 9.99 12.15 3.00
N GLY A 81 9.78 13.45 3.23
CA GLY A 81 9.03 13.96 4.38
C GLY A 81 7.54 13.64 4.36
N VAL A 82 6.95 13.34 3.20
CA VAL A 82 5.53 13.01 3.04
C VAL A 82 5.28 11.50 2.99
N THR A 83 6.31 10.67 3.13
CA THR A 83 6.15 9.23 3.38
C THR A 83 5.64 8.99 4.81
N HIS A 84 4.92 7.88 5.01
CA HIS A 84 4.55 7.42 6.36
C HIS A 84 5.73 6.70 7.05
N PRO A 85 5.68 6.56 8.38
CA PRO A 85 4.70 7.02 9.37
C PRO A 85 4.78 8.52 9.67
N PHE A 86 3.74 9.03 10.35
CA PHE A 86 3.74 10.40 10.87
C PHE A 86 3.66 10.40 12.40
N ALA A 87 4.43 11.29 13.04
CA ALA A 87 4.22 11.62 14.44
C ALA A 87 2.80 12.19 14.63
N VAL A 88 2.07 11.74 15.64
CA VAL A 88 0.76 12.29 15.98
C VAL A 88 0.95 13.63 16.65
N CYS A 89 0.67 14.71 15.92
CA CYS A 89 0.83 16.09 16.39
C CYS A 89 0.07 17.07 15.47
N ASP A 90 0.04 18.34 15.84
CA ASP A 90 -0.61 19.44 15.11
C ASP A 90 0.32 20.19 14.15
N ASN A 91 1.57 19.75 13.98
CA ASN A 91 2.63 20.45 13.25
C ASN A 91 3.13 19.65 12.06
N TYR A 92 2.89 20.13 10.84
CA TYR A 92 3.30 19.46 9.61
C TYR A 92 4.83 19.30 9.47
N GLU A 93 5.63 20.26 9.93
CA GLU A 93 7.09 20.15 9.83
C GLU A 93 7.64 19.07 10.78
N ARG A 94 7.00 18.88 11.94
CA ARG A 94 7.31 17.76 12.83
C ARG A 94 6.95 16.43 12.19
N MET A 95 5.79 16.34 11.51
CA MET A 95 5.36 15.15 10.78
C MET A 95 6.31 14.76 9.64
N LYS A 96 7.04 15.73 9.05
CA LYS A 96 7.98 15.50 7.94
C LYS A 96 9.36 15.01 8.37
N ARG A 97 9.67 14.96 9.66
CA ARG A 97 10.96 14.46 10.13
C ARG A 97 11.19 13.02 9.72
N LEU A 98 12.38 12.72 9.21
CA LEU A 98 12.71 11.40 8.65
C LEU A 98 13.10 10.38 9.71
N ASP A 99 13.71 10.84 10.82
CA ASP A 99 14.09 10.04 11.95
C ASP A 99 13.75 10.83 13.23
N CYS A 100 12.81 10.31 14.03
CA CYS A 100 12.37 11.00 15.24
C CYS A 100 11.63 10.06 16.19
N TYR A 101 11.47 10.53 17.43
CA TYR A 101 10.66 9.90 18.47
C TYR A 101 9.38 10.70 18.70
N SER A 102 8.29 9.99 18.98
CA SER A 102 6.98 10.58 19.30
C SER A 102 6.26 9.75 20.36
N GLU A 103 5.40 10.37 21.15
CA GLU A 103 4.50 9.66 22.08
C GLU A 103 3.58 8.70 21.32
N LYS A 104 3.08 9.15 20.18
CA LYS A 104 2.26 8.35 19.26
C LYS A 104 2.69 8.59 17.81
N ALA A 105 2.53 7.56 16.99
CA ALA A 105 2.74 7.65 15.56
C ALA A 105 1.63 6.91 14.80
N MET A 106 1.41 7.26 13.54
CA MET A 106 0.37 6.65 12.73
C MET A 106 0.82 6.37 11.30
N VAL A 107 0.20 5.35 10.72
CA VAL A 107 0.16 5.08 9.28
C VAL A 107 -1.30 4.98 8.82
N HIS A 108 -1.51 5.20 7.53
CA HIS A 108 -2.83 5.15 6.91
C HIS A 108 -2.73 4.55 5.50
N ASN A 109 -3.72 3.75 5.14
CA ASN A 109 -3.96 3.29 3.77
C ASN A 109 -5.42 3.51 3.39
N GLY A 110 -5.63 4.33 2.38
CA GLY A 110 -6.92 4.76 1.86
C GLY A 110 -6.84 6.16 1.26
N VAL A 111 -7.98 6.76 0.99
CA VAL A 111 -8.11 8.15 0.53
C VAL A 111 -9.08 8.89 1.45
N LEU A 112 -8.60 9.95 2.09
CA LEU A 112 -9.37 10.80 2.99
C LEU A 112 -9.83 12.06 2.24
N MET A 113 -10.89 11.93 1.44
CA MET A 113 -11.33 12.95 0.48
C MET A 113 -11.55 14.33 1.14
N GLU A 114 -12.17 14.39 2.33
CA GLU A 114 -12.44 15.63 3.07
C GLU A 114 -11.16 16.35 3.53
N PHE A 115 -10.07 15.61 3.66
CA PHE A 115 -8.77 16.11 4.11
C PHE A 115 -7.80 16.34 2.95
N THR A 116 -8.18 15.99 1.72
CA THR A 116 -7.31 16.13 0.55
C THR A 116 -6.98 17.61 0.31
N PRO A 117 -5.69 17.99 0.23
CA PRO A 117 -5.28 19.33 -0.11
C PRO A 117 -5.82 19.76 -1.49
N LYS A 118 -6.21 21.02 -1.62
CA LYS A 118 -6.71 21.57 -2.91
C LYS A 118 -5.69 21.48 -4.03
N GLU A 119 -4.40 21.58 -3.67
CA GLU A 119 -3.27 21.51 -4.59
C GLU A 119 -2.93 20.06 -5.03
N GLY A 120 -3.65 19.04 -4.50
CA GLY A 120 -3.44 17.63 -4.84
C GLY A 120 -2.00 17.18 -4.59
N LEU A 121 -1.37 16.59 -5.60
CA LEU A 121 0.02 16.13 -5.53
C LEU A 121 1.08 17.24 -5.41
N LYS A 122 0.71 18.52 -5.61
CA LYS A 122 1.64 19.65 -5.42
C LYS A 122 1.71 20.13 -3.97
N ALA A 123 0.78 19.70 -3.13
CA ALA A 123 0.72 20.12 -1.73
C ALA A 123 1.96 19.66 -0.96
N SER A 124 2.38 20.46 0.00
CA SER A 124 3.49 20.13 0.90
C SER A 124 3.12 19.20 2.04
N TYR A 125 1.85 18.80 2.14
CA TYR A 125 1.29 17.86 3.10
C TYR A 125 0.27 16.95 2.41
N SER A 126 -0.02 15.78 3.00
CA SER A 126 -1.01 14.84 2.48
C SER A 126 -2.34 14.97 3.25
N ASP A 127 -3.40 14.33 2.71
CA ASP A 127 -4.67 14.13 3.39
C ASP A 127 -4.49 13.49 4.78
N THR A 128 -3.64 12.48 4.87
CA THR A 128 -3.31 11.82 6.14
C THR A 128 -2.68 12.77 7.16
N MET A 129 -1.78 13.65 6.73
CA MET A 129 -1.17 14.65 7.63
C MET A 129 -2.22 15.63 8.17
N LYS A 130 -3.17 16.01 7.32
CA LYS A 130 -4.28 16.89 7.74
C LYS A 130 -5.23 16.15 8.69
N PHE A 131 -5.60 14.92 8.38
CA PHE A 131 -6.42 14.06 9.24
C PHE A 131 -5.75 13.81 10.60
N ASN A 132 -4.46 13.55 10.62
CA ASN A 132 -3.69 13.43 11.84
C ASN A 132 -3.84 14.67 12.73
N LYS A 133 -3.62 15.85 12.16
CA LYS A 133 -3.70 17.12 12.88
C LYS A 133 -5.11 17.43 13.41
N GLU A 134 -6.15 17.19 12.58
CA GLU A 134 -7.50 17.66 12.85
C GLU A 134 -8.35 16.63 13.63
N ILE A 135 -8.03 15.34 13.52
CA ILE A 135 -8.81 14.25 14.13
C ILE A 135 -7.96 13.45 15.12
N ILE A 136 -6.85 12.81 14.69
CA ILE A 136 -6.14 11.84 15.54
C ILE A 136 -5.43 12.53 16.71
N TYR A 137 -4.77 13.66 16.47
CA TYR A 137 -4.07 14.38 17.51
C TYR A 137 -5.02 14.90 18.62
N PRO A 138 -6.18 15.52 18.31
CA PRO A 138 -7.14 15.94 19.34
C PRO A 138 -7.77 14.80 20.13
N LEU A 139 -7.92 13.60 19.54
CA LEU A 139 -8.44 12.42 20.25
C LEU A 139 -7.51 11.94 21.37
N GLY A 140 -6.23 12.23 21.29
CA GLY A 140 -5.26 11.84 22.32
C GLY A 140 -5.23 10.33 22.55
N ASP A 141 -5.40 9.88 23.80
CA ASP A 141 -5.41 8.45 24.16
C ASP A 141 -6.78 7.79 23.92
N ALA A 142 -7.82 8.56 23.66
CA ALA A 142 -9.14 8.01 23.32
C ALA A 142 -9.10 7.16 22.04
N ILE A 143 -8.09 7.34 21.17
CA ILE A 143 -7.89 6.53 19.96
C ILE A 143 -7.69 5.04 20.26
N PHE A 144 -7.22 4.68 21.45
CA PHE A 144 -7.06 3.28 21.88
C PHE A 144 -8.35 2.67 22.43
N ASN A 145 -9.43 3.45 22.54
CA ASN A 145 -10.75 2.93 22.90
C ASN A 145 -11.44 2.30 21.67
N HIS A 146 -11.88 1.05 21.78
CA HIS A 146 -12.51 0.31 20.69
C HIS A 146 -13.78 0.98 20.13
N ALA A 147 -14.55 1.70 20.94
CA ALA A 147 -15.72 2.43 20.43
C ALA A 147 -15.30 3.59 19.52
N VAL A 148 -14.21 4.29 19.86
CA VAL A 148 -13.66 5.35 19.03
C VAL A 148 -13.08 4.78 17.73
N GLN A 149 -12.39 3.64 17.80
CA GLN A 149 -11.86 2.95 16.62
C GLN A 149 -12.97 2.57 15.64
N ARG A 150 -14.07 2.00 16.14
CA ARG A 150 -15.26 1.69 15.33
C ARG A 150 -15.88 2.93 14.68
N LEU A 151 -16.01 4.04 15.42
CA LEU A 151 -16.52 5.28 14.85
C LEU A 151 -15.63 5.81 13.70
N ILE A 152 -14.32 5.69 13.84
CA ILE A 152 -13.37 6.09 12.79
C ILE A 152 -13.51 5.17 11.57
N ASP A 153 -13.62 3.86 11.79
CA ASP A 153 -13.81 2.89 10.72
C ASP A 153 -15.11 3.13 9.96
N GLU A 154 -16.23 3.30 10.68
CA GLU A 154 -17.54 3.60 10.10
C GLU A 154 -17.57 4.93 9.34
N ALA A 155 -16.84 5.96 9.83
CA ALA A 155 -16.82 7.28 9.21
C ALA A 155 -15.96 7.36 7.94
N TYR A 156 -14.84 6.64 7.90
CA TYR A 156 -13.81 6.84 6.87
C TYR A 156 -13.48 5.59 6.06
N GLY A 157 -13.80 4.37 6.52
CA GLY A 157 -13.63 3.11 5.80
C GLY A 157 -12.20 2.81 5.34
N CYS A 158 -11.18 3.33 6.03
CA CYS A 158 -9.76 3.21 5.68
C CYS A 158 -9.03 2.29 6.68
N ARG A 159 -7.76 2.01 6.43
CA ARG A 159 -6.93 1.19 7.33
C ARG A 159 -5.91 2.07 8.03
N TYR A 160 -5.82 1.90 9.35
CA TYR A 160 -4.90 2.68 10.17
C TYR A 160 -4.19 1.78 11.15
N VAL A 161 -2.92 2.09 11.43
CA VAL A 161 -2.27 1.68 12.67
C VAL A 161 -1.82 2.93 13.40
N ILE A 162 -2.29 3.09 14.63
CA ILE A 162 -1.83 4.12 15.55
C ILE A 162 -1.12 3.40 16.72
N MET A 163 0.10 3.82 17.00
CA MET A 163 0.98 3.18 17.97
C MET A 163 1.43 4.17 19.02
N SER A 164 1.41 3.76 20.30
CA SER A 164 2.15 4.37 21.41
C SER A 164 3.24 3.40 21.88
N ALA A 165 3.99 3.77 22.91
CA ALA A 165 4.97 2.87 23.50
C ALA A 165 4.36 1.58 24.09
N ASN A 166 3.07 1.61 24.47
CA ASN A 166 2.39 0.51 25.17
C ASN A 166 1.17 -0.03 24.47
N ASP A 167 0.58 0.74 23.56
CA ASP A 167 -0.70 0.41 22.92
C ASP A 167 -0.58 0.47 21.41
N VAL A 168 -1.40 -0.36 20.73
CA VAL A 168 -1.56 -0.35 19.28
C VAL A 168 -3.05 -0.40 18.96
N ALA A 169 -3.53 0.54 18.16
CA ALA A 169 -4.85 0.52 17.53
C ALA A 169 -4.71 0.10 16.07
N ILE A 170 -5.39 -0.97 15.68
CA ILE A 170 -5.44 -1.48 14.32
C ILE A 170 -6.89 -1.35 13.86
N ILE A 171 -7.16 -0.50 12.85
CA ILE A 171 -8.50 -0.10 12.42
C ILE A 171 -8.69 -0.49 10.96
N GLY A 172 -9.89 -0.97 10.62
CA GLY A 172 -10.28 -1.42 9.28
C GLY A 172 -10.05 -2.91 9.03
N ASP A 173 -10.26 -3.34 7.79
CA ASP A 173 -10.07 -4.74 7.37
C ASP A 173 -8.63 -5.06 7.03
N TRP A 174 -8.15 -6.19 7.52
CA TRP A 174 -6.77 -6.63 7.37
C TRP A 174 -6.69 -8.04 6.79
N LYS A 175 -5.69 -8.28 5.95
CA LYS A 175 -5.39 -9.58 5.37
C LYS A 175 -4.16 -10.16 6.06
N GLN A 176 -4.22 -11.41 6.46
CA GLN A 176 -3.10 -12.10 7.09
C GLN A 176 -2.38 -12.96 6.06
N SER A 177 -1.07 -12.79 5.93
CA SER A 177 -0.25 -13.72 5.16
C SER A 177 -0.27 -15.10 5.81
N ILE A 178 -0.58 -16.12 5.03
CA ILE A 178 -0.58 -17.53 5.50
C ILE A 178 0.86 -17.98 5.79
N GLU A 179 1.82 -17.49 5.02
CA GLU A 179 3.23 -17.89 5.12
C GLU A 179 3.92 -17.27 6.33
N THR A 180 3.73 -15.97 6.51
CA THR A 180 4.46 -15.21 7.54
C THR A 180 3.59 -14.85 8.74
N GLY A 181 2.26 -14.85 8.59
CA GLY A 181 1.30 -14.39 9.58
C GLY A 181 1.30 -12.87 9.78
N ILE A 182 2.01 -12.12 8.97
CA ILE A 182 2.02 -10.64 8.97
C ILE A 182 0.64 -10.14 8.55
N LEU A 183 0.13 -9.10 9.21
CA LEU A 183 -1.11 -8.43 8.82
C LEU A 183 -0.82 -7.33 7.81
N TYR A 184 -1.49 -7.39 6.65
CA TYR A 184 -1.40 -6.42 5.58
C TYR A 184 -2.71 -5.67 5.39
N SER A 185 -2.65 -4.38 5.07
CA SER A 185 -3.83 -3.56 4.82
C SER A 185 -4.50 -3.83 3.46
N ASN A 186 -3.81 -4.53 2.57
CA ASN A 186 -4.32 -5.08 1.31
C ASN A 186 -3.40 -6.21 0.82
N THR A 187 -3.63 -6.71 -0.38
CA THR A 187 -2.94 -7.89 -0.93
C THR A 187 -1.71 -7.56 -1.78
N SER A 188 -1.24 -6.32 -1.82
CA SER A 188 -0.05 -5.93 -2.59
C SER A 188 1.22 -6.75 -2.27
N TYR A 189 1.27 -7.40 -1.11
CA TYR A 189 2.35 -8.32 -0.76
C TYR A 189 2.33 -9.62 -1.56
N LYS A 190 1.17 -9.99 -2.12
CA LYS A 190 0.98 -11.14 -3.01
C LYS A 190 1.16 -10.77 -4.48
N SER A 191 1.26 -9.48 -4.81
CA SER A 191 1.22 -9.00 -6.17
C SER A 191 2.29 -9.69 -7.01
N TYR A 192 1.87 -10.47 -7.97
CA TYR A 192 2.68 -11.05 -9.04
C TYR A 192 2.99 -10.02 -10.13
N LEU A 193 2.69 -8.75 -9.88
CA LEU A 193 2.96 -7.68 -10.81
C LEU A 193 4.46 -7.55 -11.03
N TYR A 194 4.81 -7.51 -12.29
CA TYR A 194 6.12 -7.37 -12.88
C TYR A 194 7.06 -6.47 -12.08
N LYS A 195 8.27 -6.94 -11.80
CA LYS A 195 9.39 -6.07 -11.43
C LYS A 195 9.81 -5.30 -12.68
N PRO A 196 9.62 -3.98 -12.77
CA PRO A 196 10.33 -3.24 -13.79
C PRO A 196 11.83 -3.42 -13.52
N VAL A 197 12.57 -3.96 -14.49
CA VAL A 197 14.04 -4.00 -14.46
C VAL A 197 14.51 -2.58 -14.80
N TYR A 198 14.34 -1.64 -13.89
CA TYR A 198 14.75 -0.25 -14.11
C TYR A 198 15.83 0.15 -13.12
N GLY A 199 16.98 0.44 -13.68
CA GLY A 199 18.15 0.95 -12.97
C GLY A 199 18.16 2.46 -12.75
N ASN A 200 17.09 3.22 -13.08
CA ASN A 200 17.09 4.68 -12.89
C ASN A 200 15.68 5.27 -12.78
N TRP A 201 15.48 6.15 -11.82
CA TRP A 201 14.23 6.89 -11.56
C TRP A 201 13.75 7.78 -12.73
N ASN A 202 14.65 8.20 -13.61
CA ASN A 202 14.29 9.01 -14.79
C ASN A 202 13.49 8.23 -15.83
N ASP A 203 13.49 6.90 -15.78
CA ASP A 203 12.74 6.05 -16.71
C ASP A 203 11.29 5.84 -16.24
N TYR A 204 10.98 6.15 -14.96
CA TYR A 204 9.65 5.95 -14.37
C TYR A 204 8.60 6.96 -14.88
N GLU A 205 8.98 8.21 -15.14
CA GLU A 205 8.07 9.20 -15.74
C GLU A 205 7.71 8.86 -17.20
N SER A 206 8.55 8.12 -17.91
CA SER A 206 8.28 7.70 -19.29
C SER A 206 7.32 6.53 -19.39
N CYS A 207 7.24 5.66 -18.37
CA CYS A 207 6.38 4.48 -18.36
C CYS A 207 4.89 4.80 -18.18
N TYR A 208 4.55 5.95 -17.58
CA TYR A 208 3.15 6.35 -17.35
C TYR A 208 2.51 7.10 -18.53
N ARG A 209 3.22 7.31 -19.64
CA ARG A 209 2.74 8.19 -20.72
C ARG A 209 2.61 7.62 -22.11
N GLU A 210 3.07 6.40 -22.40
CA GLU A 210 2.96 5.90 -23.78
C GLU A 210 2.46 4.46 -23.84
N ASP A 211 1.26 4.34 -24.39
CA ASP A 211 0.64 3.15 -24.98
C ASP A 211 0.22 1.98 -24.07
N TYR A 212 -0.83 2.18 -23.27
CA TYR A 212 -1.76 1.13 -22.87
C TYR A 212 -2.52 0.61 -24.10
N THR A 213 -1.82 -0.10 -25.00
CA THR A 213 -2.42 -0.56 -26.27
C THR A 213 -2.75 -2.04 -26.26
N THR A 214 -2.35 -2.77 -25.22
CA THR A 214 -2.56 -4.21 -25.16
C THR A 214 -3.19 -4.60 -23.84
N TYR A 215 -4.40 -5.16 -23.91
CA TYR A 215 -5.15 -5.60 -22.75
C TYR A 215 -6.11 -6.74 -23.09
N TYR A 216 -6.54 -7.46 -22.05
CA TYR A 216 -7.61 -8.45 -22.14
C TYR A 216 -8.89 -7.89 -21.51
N ILE A 217 -10.02 -8.19 -22.14
CA ILE A 217 -11.36 -7.93 -21.62
C ILE A 217 -11.93 -9.27 -21.16
N ILE A 218 -12.22 -9.40 -19.87
CA ILE A 218 -12.82 -10.58 -19.27
C ILE A 218 -14.24 -10.22 -18.84
N ARG A 219 -15.24 -10.84 -19.46
CA ARG A 219 -16.66 -10.57 -19.19
C ARG A 219 -17.17 -11.54 -18.15
N THR A 220 -17.89 -11.01 -17.17
CA THR A 220 -18.61 -11.80 -16.19
C THR A 220 -20.12 -11.61 -16.37
N ASP A 221 -20.87 -12.71 -16.35
CA ASP A 221 -22.31 -12.69 -16.59
C ASP A 221 -23.16 -12.27 -15.38
N SER A 222 -22.54 -11.89 -14.28
CA SER A 222 -23.21 -11.60 -13.01
C SER A 222 -22.82 -10.26 -12.40
N ILE A 223 -23.75 -9.69 -11.64
CA ILE A 223 -23.45 -8.59 -10.73
C ILE A 223 -22.67 -9.19 -9.56
N LEU A 224 -21.37 -8.89 -9.50
CA LEU A 224 -20.44 -9.41 -8.51
C LEU A 224 -20.32 -8.43 -7.34
N ASP A 225 -20.24 -8.96 -6.12
CA ASP A 225 -19.79 -8.17 -4.98
C ASP A 225 -18.25 -7.99 -4.97
N ASP A 226 -17.74 -7.22 -4.04
CA ASP A 226 -16.31 -6.86 -4.02
C ASP A 226 -15.41 -8.08 -3.69
N ASP A 227 -15.90 -9.06 -2.92
CA ASP A 227 -15.16 -10.28 -2.59
C ASP A 227 -15.11 -11.23 -3.81
N GLU A 228 -16.19 -11.34 -4.56
CA GLU A 228 -16.28 -12.12 -5.80
C GLU A 228 -15.38 -11.52 -6.89
N ARG A 229 -15.39 -10.19 -7.06
CA ARG A 229 -14.48 -9.49 -7.99
C ARG A 229 -13.03 -9.77 -7.66
N TYR A 230 -12.69 -9.68 -6.38
CA TYR A 230 -11.35 -9.95 -5.92
C TYR A 230 -10.90 -11.39 -6.23
N MET A 231 -11.77 -12.39 -6.00
CA MET A 231 -11.46 -13.79 -6.29
C MET A 231 -11.22 -14.02 -7.79
N ILE A 232 -11.99 -13.34 -8.64
CA ILE A 232 -11.81 -13.41 -10.10
C ILE A 232 -10.50 -12.74 -10.53
N GLU A 233 -10.17 -11.57 -9.99
CA GLU A 233 -8.89 -10.90 -10.26
C GLU A 233 -7.70 -11.81 -9.92
N ASP A 234 -7.67 -12.34 -8.70
CA ASP A 234 -6.59 -13.21 -8.24
C ASP A 234 -6.46 -14.46 -9.12
N TYR A 235 -7.58 -15.08 -9.47
CA TYR A 235 -7.61 -16.24 -10.34
C TYR A 235 -7.09 -15.93 -11.76
N VAL A 236 -7.59 -14.86 -12.38
CA VAL A 236 -7.22 -14.44 -13.73
C VAL A 236 -5.75 -14.08 -13.82
N LEU A 237 -5.24 -13.33 -12.83
CA LEU A 237 -3.82 -12.93 -12.80
C LEU A 237 -2.88 -14.15 -12.61
N ASN A 238 -3.30 -15.15 -11.82
CA ASN A 238 -2.54 -16.40 -11.67
C ASN A 238 -2.51 -17.20 -12.97
N GLU A 239 -3.65 -17.36 -13.66
CA GLU A 239 -3.73 -18.03 -14.96
C GLU A 239 -2.86 -17.32 -16.02
N PHE A 240 -2.86 -15.98 -16.04
CA PHE A 240 -2.02 -15.22 -16.95
C PHE A 240 -0.54 -15.48 -16.67
N TRP A 241 -0.15 -15.49 -15.41
CA TRP A 241 1.21 -15.78 -14.99
C TRP A 241 1.67 -17.19 -15.38
N GLU A 242 0.84 -18.21 -15.14
CA GLU A 242 1.14 -19.60 -15.51
C GLU A 242 1.32 -19.79 -17.02
N ASN A 243 0.63 -18.95 -17.82
CA ASN A 243 0.76 -18.94 -19.28
C ASN A 243 1.83 -17.96 -19.80
N GLY A 244 2.66 -17.38 -18.92
CA GLY A 244 3.74 -16.46 -19.27
C GLY A 244 3.27 -15.08 -19.74
N ILE A 245 2.02 -14.70 -19.43
CA ILE A 245 1.46 -13.38 -19.72
C ILE A 245 1.67 -12.49 -18.50
N HIS A 246 2.41 -11.41 -18.66
CA HIS A 246 2.69 -10.47 -17.60
C HIS A 246 1.65 -9.34 -17.57
N ALA A 247 0.72 -9.43 -16.61
CA ALA A 247 -0.22 -8.36 -16.31
C ALA A 247 0.44 -7.31 -15.41
N TYR A 248 0.24 -6.03 -15.70
CA TYR A 248 0.79 -4.93 -14.90
C TYR A 248 -0.27 -4.05 -14.26
N ASP A 249 -1.51 -4.14 -14.69
CA ASP A 249 -2.64 -3.45 -14.08
C ASP A 249 -3.96 -4.16 -14.42
N CYS A 250 -4.97 -4.01 -13.56
CA CYS A 250 -6.33 -4.46 -13.85
C CYS A 250 -7.36 -3.50 -13.26
N ILE A 251 -8.45 -3.31 -13.97
CA ILE A 251 -9.55 -2.45 -13.55
C ILE A 251 -10.91 -3.09 -13.84
N TRP A 252 -11.89 -2.81 -12.97
CA TRP A 252 -13.29 -3.19 -13.21
C TRP A 252 -14.09 -2.02 -13.79
N GLU A 253 -14.67 -2.24 -14.95
CA GLU A 253 -15.58 -1.29 -15.59
C GLU A 253 -16.90 -1.99 -15.97
N ASN A 254 -18.02 -1.55 -15.41
CA ASN A 254 -19.36 -2.04 -15.73
C ASN A 254 -19.52 -3.58 -15.70
N GLY A 255 -18.92 -4.24 -14.69
CA GLY A 255 -18.98 -5.71 -14.56
C GLY A 255 -17.99 -6.45 -15.45
N THR A 256 -17.05 -5.76 -16.06
CA THR A 256 -16.02 -6.33 -16.93
C THR A 256 -14.64 -6.06 -16.29
N LEU A 257 -13.80 -7.09 -16.19
CA LEU A 257 -12.41 -6.97 -15.79
C LEU A 257 -11.54 -6.69 -17.02
N ILE A 258 -10.82 -5.58 -17.00
CA ILE A 258 -9.83 -5.20 -18.00
C ILE A 258 -8.45 -5.42 -17.42
N VAL A 259 -7.66 -6.28 -18.06
CA VAL A 259 -6.31 -6.63 -17.61
C VAL A 259 -5.29 -6.12 -18.61
N TYR A 260 -4.47 -5.16 -18.22
CA TYR A 260 -3.39 -4.61 -19.04
C TYR A 260 -2.16 -5.50 -18.99
N VAL A 261 -1.61 -5.83 -20.15
CA VAL A 261 -0.48 -6.77 -20.28
C VAL A 261 0.66 -6.19 -21.09
N ASP A 262 1.88 -6.67 -20.85
CA ASP A 262 3.05 -6.28 -21.64
C ASP A 262 2.93 -6.87 -23.06
N SER A 263 3.12 -6.03 -24.07
CA SER A 263 3.02 -6.38 -25.50
C SER A 263 4.12 -7.33 -26.00
N LYS A 264 5.07 -7.72 -25.14
CA LYS A 264 6.21 -8.58 -25.48
C LYS A 264 5.97 -10.08 -25.38
N GLY A 265 4.80 -10.50 -24.91
CA GLY A 265 4.39 -11.91 -24.88
C GLY A 265 3.97 -12.39 -26.27
N ASP A 266 4.93 -12.66 -27.15
CA ASP A 266 4.67 -13.30 -28.44
C ASP A 266 4.28 -14.76 -28.21
N SER A 267 2.98 -15.10 -28.26
CA SER A 267 2.50 -16.33 -28.85
C SER A 267 1.26 -16.98 -28.26
N LEU A 268 0.79 -16.65 -27.10
CA LEU A 268 -0.44 -17.24 -26.58
C LEU A 268 -1.51 -16.16 -26.36
N ILE A 269 -2.49 -16.12 -27.25
CA ILE A 269 -3.71 -15.34 -27.02
C ILE A 269 -4.66 -16.28 -26.28
N LEU A 270 -4.93 -16.00 -25.01
CA LEU A 270 -5.95 -16.71 -24.24
C LEU A 270 -7.34 -16.26 -24.72
N THR A 271 -8.21 -17.21 -24.95
CA THR A 271 -9.62 -16.99 -25.30
C THR A 271 -10.56 -17.36 -24.17
N ASP A 272 -10.04 -18.06 -23.17
CA ASP A 272 -10.74 -18.45 -21.94
C ASP A 272 -9.75 -18.44 -20.78
N VAL A 273 -10.18 -17.93 -19.64
CA VAL A 273 -9.43 -17.96 -18.37
C VAL A 273 -10.40 -18.41 -17.29
N GLY A 274 -10.24 -19.66 -16.85
CA GLY A 274 -11.03 -20.23 -15.76
C GLY A 274 -12.53 -20.32 -16.03
N GLY A 275 -12.92 -20.48 -17.29
CA GLY A 275 -14.32 -20.50 -17.71
C GLY A 275 -14.90 -19.13 -18.03
N TYR A 276 -14.09 -18.07 -17.96
CA TYR A 276 -14.48 -16.71 -18.40
C TYR A 276 -13.97 -16.46 -19.81
N GLU A 277 -14.87 -15.99 -20.70
CA GLU A 277 -14.50 -15.59 -22.05
C GLU A 277 -13.56 -14.37 -22.03
N CYS A 278 -12.40 -14.50 -22.69
CA CYS A 278 -11.39 -13.47 -22.80
C CYS A 278 -11.30 -12.93 -24.23
N GLU A 279 -11.32 -11.61 -24.36
CA GLU A 279 -11.06 -10.91 -25.62
C GLU A 279 -9.74 -10.14 -25.52
N PHE A 280 -8.79 -10.50 -26.39
CA PHE A 280 -7.52 -9.78 -26.49
C PHE A 280 -7.66 -8.54 -27.36
N VAL A 281 -7.32 -7.38 -26.82
CA VAL A 281 -7.29 -6.10 -27.53
C VAL A 281 -5.85 -5.59 -27.60
N GLY A 282 -5.28 -5.57 -28.79
CA GLY A 282 -3.92 -5.11 -29.02
C GLY A 282 -3.62 -4.95 -30.50
N ASN A 283 -2.54 -4.21 -30.81
CA ASN A 283 -2.08 -4.08 -32.17
C ASN A 283 -1.52 -5.42 -32.67
N LYS A 284 -2.25 -6.12 -33.51
CA LYS A 284 -1.66 -7.18 -34.34
C LYS A 284 -0.63 -6.52 -35.23
N LYS A 285 0.67 -6.76 -34.96
CA LYS A 285 1.72 -6.53 -35.94
C LYS A 285 1.70 -7.59 -37.00
#